data_611aafab2a69d94a5369e499b0bcd720
#
_entry.id   611aafab2a69d94a5369e499b0bcd720
#
_cell.length_a   1.000
_cell.length_b   1.000
_cell.length_c   1.000
_cell.angle_alpha   90.00
_cell.angle_beta   90.00
_cell.angle_gamma   90.00
#
_symmetry.space_group_name_H-M   'P 1'
#
loop_
_entity.id
_entity.type
_entity.pdbx_description
1 polymer ?
#
loop_
_entity_poly.entity_id
_entity_poly.type
_entity_poly.pdbx_seq_one_letter_code
_entity_poly.pdbx_strand_id
1 'polypeptide(L)'
;SGNAPVGSKNSPNVNFQFVHSMTKIIIVLKADGSSVEDLGTMAPTLKGLKSKGTFSLANGVAALAGDAAVVDLLLSNQTETANTATQQSFVAIVPPQTASADVFLTIASGSDSYLSARILSGKELTAGKCYTVTVTVKKLELVVESSDITPWTPENGGNSDAILQ
;
A
#
# COMPACT_ATOMS: atom_id res chain seq x y z
N SER A 1 -23.43 -5.62 12.43
CA SER A 1 -23.57 -4.93 13.72
C SER A 1 -22.72 -5.64 14.75
N GLY A 2 -21.47 -5.18 14.92
CA GLY A 2 -20.58 -5.65 15.96
C GLY A 2 -20.99 -5.01 17.28
N ASN A 3 -21.34 -5.83 18.29
CA ASN A 3 -21.51 -5.35 19.64
C ASN A 3 -20.17 -4.75 20.10
N ALA A 4 -20.21 -3.51 20.60
CA ALA A 4 -19.05 -2.96 21.29
C ALA A 4 -18.68 -3.89 22.45
N PRO A 5 -17.40 -4.23 22.64
CA PRO A 5 -16.98 -5.06 23.74
C PRO A 5 -17.30 -4.32 25.06
N VAL A 6 -18.13 -4.94 25.89
CA VAL A 6 -18.50 -4.37 27.20
C VAL A 6 -17.64 -5.08 28.24
N GLY A 7 -16.60 -4.39 28.72
CA GLY A 7 -15.90 -4.80 29.93
C GLY A 7 -16.79 -4.62 31.15
N SER A 8 -16.93 -5.64 31.99
CA SER A 8 -17.61 -5.54 33.27
C SER A 8 -16.59 -5.63 34.42
N LYS A 9 -16.99 -5.16 35.61
CA LYS A 9 -16.16 -5.23 36.81
C LYS A 9 -15.71 -6.68 37.14
N ASN A 10 -16.46 -7.68 36.67
CA ASN A 10 -16.19 -9.11 36.87
C ASN A 10 -15.52 -9.78 35.65
N SER A 11 -15.34 -9.04 34.53
CA SER A 11 -14.64 -9.52 33.33
C SER A 11 -13.93 -8.33 32.67
N PRO A 12 -12.80 -7.89 33.23
CA PRO A 12 -12.08 -6.69 32.78
C PRO A 12 -11.38 -6.89 31.43
N ASN A 13 -11.27 -8.11 30.90
CA ASN A 13 -10.60 -8.38 29.65
C ASN A 13 -11.49 -7.98 28.46
N VAL A 14 -11.02 -7.02 27.68
CA VAL A 14 -11.67 -6.56 26.45
C VAL A 14 -10.83 -7.03 25.26
N ASN A 15 -11.40 -7.84 24.39
CA ASN A 15 -10.75 -8.33 23.19
C ASN A 15 -11.07 -7.38 22.04
N PHE A 16 -10.07 -6.64 21.56
CA PHE A 16 -10.20 -5.75 20.42
C PHE A 16 -9.76 -6.49 19.16
N GLN A 17 -10.62 -6.52 18.15
CA GLN A 17 -10.24 -6.95 16.80
C GLN A 17 -10.10 -5.75 15.91
N PHE A 18 -8.89 -5.54 15.38
CA PHE A 18 -8.60 -4.49 14.41
C PHE A 18 -8.64 -5.07 13.00
N VAL A 19 -9.30 -4.36 12.10
CA VAL A 19 -9.30 -4.67 10.68
C VAL A 19 -8.79 -3.46 9.89
N HIS A 20 -8.03 -3.70 8.85
CA HIS A 20 -7.56 -2.63 8.00
C HIS A 20 -8.70 -2.06 7.16
N SER A 21 -8.99 -0.78 7.32
CA SER A 21 -10.02 -0.07 6.56
C SER A 21 -9.48 0.60 5.29
N MET A 22 -8.16 0.61 5.12
CA MET A 22 -7.48 1.15 3.95
C MET A 22 -7.01 0.02 3.03
N THR A 23 -6.50 0.39 1.86
CA THR A 23 -5.84 -0.51 0.92
C THR A 23 -4.34 -0.31 0.96
N LYS A 24 -3.57 -1.39 1.03
CA LYS A 24 -2.11 -1.40 0.95
C LYS A 24 -1.68 -1.73 -0.47
N ILE A 25 -0.73 -0.98 -1.01
CA ILE A 25 -0.10 -1.24 -2.31
C ILE A 25 1.38 -1.43 -2.06
N ILE A 26 1.93 -2.55 -2.52
CA ILE A 26 3.36 -2.86 -2.47
C ILE A 26 3.88 -2.89 -3.89
N ILE A 27 4.93 -2.13 -4.16
CA ILE A 27 5.66 -2.16 -5.41
C ILE A 27 7.01 -2.82 -5.15
N VAL A 28 7.26 -3.94 -5.79
CA VAL A 28 8.55 -4.64 -5.75
C VAL A 28 9.31 -4.33 -7.03
N LEU A 29 10.38 -3.58 -6.91
CA LEU A 29 11.30 -3.32 -8.02
C LEU A 29 12.39 -4.40 -8.03
N LYS A 30 12.69 -4.92 -9.20
CA LYS A 30 13.81 -5.84 -9.45
C LYS A 30 14.70 -5.29 -10.54
N ALA A 31 16.01 -5.38 -10.33
CA ALA A 31 16.98 -5.15 -11.40
C ALA A 31 16.91 -6.33 -12.40
N ASP A 32 17.10 -6.06 -13.69
CA ASP A 32 17.10 -7.11 -14.73
C ASP A 32 18.39 -7.94 -14.76
N GLY A 33 19.41 -7.50 -14.00
CA GLY A 33 20.69 -8.21 -13.87
C GLY A 33 21.59 -8.14 -15.11
N SER A 34 21.17 -7.38 -16.13
CA SER A 34 21.93 -7.25 -17.38
C SER A 34 22.13 -5.79 -17.79
N SER A 35 21.06 -5.01 -17.88
CA SER A 35 21.13 -3.59 -18.22
C SER A 35 21.06 -2.69 -16.99
N VAL A 36 20.49 -3.19 -15.90
CA VAL A 36 20.46 -2.60 -14.57
C VAL A 36 20.88 -3.66 -13.56
N GLU A 37 22.06 -3.51 -12.98
CA GLU A 37 22.62 -4.42 -11.97
C GLU A 37 22.29 -3.98 -10.55
N ASP A 38 22.12 -2.67 -10.32
CA ASP A 38 21.83 -2.07 -9.03
C ASP A 38 20.70 -1.03 -9.20
N LEU A 39 19.70 -1.13 -8.33
CA LEU A 39 18.60 -0.18 -8.28
C LEU A 39 18.99 1.15 -7.62
N GLY A 40 20.11 1.19 -6.90
CA GLY A 40 20.61 2.40 -6.26
C GLY A 40 19.62 3.03 -5.30
N THR A 41 19.48 4.35 -5.37
CA THR A 41 18.55 5.14 -4.56
C THR A 41 17.29 5.53 -5.34
N MET A 42 16.64 4.56 -5.99
CA MET A 42 15.43 4.85 -6.75
C MET A 42 14.30 5.29 -5.83
N ALA A 43 13.58 6.32 -6.23
CA ALA A 43 12.41 6.84 -5.54
C ALA A 43 11.20 6.79 -6.49
N PRO A 44 10.47 5.67 -6.52
CA PRO A 44 9.33 5.54 -7.40
C PRO A 44 8.16 6.39 -6.94
N THR A 45 7.42 6.93 -7.90
CA THR A 45 6.20 7.71 -7.69
C THR A 45 5.03 6.98 -8.33
N LEU A 46 3.96 6.81 -7.59
CA LEU A 46 2.71 6.24 -8.06
C LEU A 46 1.74 7.37 -8.42
N LYS A 47 1.36 7.44 -9.69
CA LYS A 47 0.49 8.50 -10.23
C LYS A 47 -0.89 7.95 -10.55
N GLY A 48 -1.90 8.83 -10.51
CA GLY A 48 -3.26 8.48 -10.97
C GLY A 48 -4.19 7.95 -9.86
N LEU A 49 -3.76 7.94 -8.61
CA LEU A 49 -4.60 7.57 -7.47
C LEU A 49 -5.00 8.79 -6.64
N LYS A 50 -6.06 8.63 -5.86
CA LYS A 50 -6.53 9.62 -4.88
C LYS A 50 -6.09 9.20 -3.49
N SER A 51 -5.56 10.14 -2.68
CA SER A 51 -5.05 9.84 -1.34
C SER A 51 -5.94 10.35 -0.21
N LYS A 52 -6.85 11.30 -0.50
CA LYS A 52 -7.74 11.87 0.52
C LYS A 52 -8.94 10.97 0.76
N GLY A 53 -9.11 10.55 2.00
CA GLY A 53 -10.22 9.71 2.44
C GLY A 53 -10.96 10.27 3.63
N THR A 54 -12.12 9.69 3.92
CA THR A 54 -12.91 9.88 5.14
C THR A 54 -13.05 8.55 5.85
N PHE A 55 -13.21 8.60 7.17
CA PHE A 55 -13.48 7.43 7.99
C PHE A 55 -14.74 7.66 8.81
N SER A 56 -15.69 6.75 8.70
CA SER A 56 -16.93 6.80 9.48
C SER A 56 -16.77 6.05 10.80
N LEU A 57 -16.83 6.76 11.91
CA LEU A 57 -16.79 6.14 13.24
C LEU A 57 -18.05 5.31 13.55
N ALA A 58 -19.15 5.56 12.85
CA ALA A 58 -20.42 4.86 13.09
C ALA A 58 -20.38 3.41 12.60
N ASN A 59 -19.63 3.13 11.53
CA ASN A 59 -19.59 1.80 10.89
C ASN A 59 -18.18 1.29 10.62
N GLY A 60 -17.12 2.05 10.94
CA GLY A 60 -15.74 1.64 10.75
C GLY A 60 -15.28 1.60 9.28
N VAL A 61 -15.94 2.32 8.39
CA VAL A 61 -15.67 2.26 6.95
C VAL A 61 -14.85 3.47 6.50
N ALA A 62 -13.77 3.21 5.76
CA ALA A 62 -13.03 4.23 5.02
C ALA A 62 -13.58 4.35 3.59
N ALA A 63 -13.62 5.55 3.07
CA ALA A 63 -14.05 5.87 1.71
C ALA A 63 -13.25 7.05 1.16
N LEU A 64 -13.30 7.29 -0.16
CA LEU A 64 -12.77 8.52 -0.73
C LEU A 64 -13.54 9.74 -0.21
N ALA A 65 -12.82 10.82 0.06
CA ALA A 65 -13.46 12.11 0.30
C ALA A 65 -14.12 12.63 -1.00
N GLY A 66 -15.24 13.34 -0.87
CA GLY A 66 -15.98 13.86 -2.02
C GLY A 66 -15.16 14.83 -2.89
N ASP A 67 -14.19 15.52 -2.29
CA ASP A 67 -13.26 16.45 -2.92
C ASP A 67 -11.87 15.84 -3.20
N ALA A 68 -11.74 14.51 -3.15
CA ALA A 68 -10.47 13.83 -3.37
C ALA A 68 -9.97 14.04 -4.81
N ALA A 69 -8.82 14.68 -4.94
CA ALA A 69 -8.11 14.86 -6.21
C ALA A 69 -7.10 13.73 -6.44
N VAL A 70 -6.78 13.51 -7.72
CA VAL A 70 -5.66 12.65 -8.11
C VAL A 70 -4.35 13.33 -7.73
N VAL A 71 -3.43 12.56 -7.16
CA VAL A 71 -2.13 13.05 -6.67
C VAL A 71 -1.01 12.13 -7.10
N ASP A 72 0.19 12.67 -7.08
CA ASP A 72 1.42 11.91 -7.22
C ASP A 72 1.87 11.44 -5.82
N LEU A 73 1.88 10.13 -5.62
CA LEU A 73 2.27 9.51 -4.36
C LEU A 73 3.74 9.09 -4.42
N LEU A 74 4.59 9.77 -3.70
CA LEU A 74 5.94 9.30 -3.46
C LEU A 74 5.88 8.07 -2.54
N LEU A 75 6.42 6.95 -3.01
CA LEU A 75 6.40 5.70 -2.26
C LEU A 75 7.51 5.68 -1.21
N SER A 76 7.20 5.14 -0.03
CA SER A 76 8.17 4.92 1.03
C SER A 76 8.77 3.53 0.95
N ASN A 77 10.04 3.37 1.30
CA ASN A 77 10.64 2.05 1.43
C ASN A 77 9.88 1.21 2.46
N GLN A 78 9.61 -0.03 2.11
CA GLN A 78 9.04 -1.00 3.05
C GLN A 78 10.17 -1.61 3.89
N THR A 79 10.01 -1.58 5.21
CA THR A 79 11.02 -2.10 6.15
C THR A 79 10.82 -3.58 6.47
N GLU A 80 9.64 -4.13 6.21
CA GLU A 80 9.29 -5.54 6.47
C GLU A 80 9.99 -6.52 5.53
N THR A 81 10.41 -6.05 4.34
CA THR A 81 11.16 -6.86 3.37
C THR A 81 12.57 -6.30 3.27
N ALA A 82 13.58 -7.16 3.37
CA ALA A 82 14.97 -6.75 3.21
C ALA A 82 15.18 -6.20 1.78
N ASN A 83 15.49 -4.91 1.68
CA ASN A 83 15.91 -4.30 0.44
C ASN A 83 17.36 -4.68 0.14
N THR A 84 17.63 -5.05 -1.10
CA THR A 84 18.96 -5.36 -1.63
C THR A 84 19.28 -4.43 -2.80
N ALA A 85 20.51 -4.45 -3.28
CA ALA A 85 20.89 -3.71 -4.49
C ALA A 85 20.04 -4.11 -5.71
N THR A 86 19.63 -5.39 -5.78
CA THR A 86 18.89 -5.95 -6.93
C THR A 86 17.38 -6.01 -6.73
N GLN A 87 16.88 -5.79 -5.52
CA GLN A 87 15.45 -5.80 -5.22
C GLN A 87 15.11 -4.81 -4.11
N GLN A 88 14.14 -3.95 -4.37
CA GLN A 88 13.62 -2.98 -3.41
C GLN A 88 12.10 -3.02 -3.36
N SER A 89 11.55 -2.85 -2.17
CA SER A 89 10.10 -2.84 -1.95
C SER A 89 9.65 -1.50 -1.39
N PHE A 90 8.55 -0.99 -1.94
CA PHE A 90 7.97 0.29 -1.59
C PHE A 90 6.49 0.11 -1.25
N VAL A 91 5.97 0.98 -0.41
CA VAL A 91 4.59 0.89 0.05
C VAL A 91 3.85 2.22 -0.10
N ALA A 92 2.56 2.12 -0.45
CA ALA A 92 1.58 3.18 -0.31
C ALA A 92 0.33 2.64 0.38
N ILE A 93 -0.33 3.50 1.17
CA ILE A 93 -1.62 3.22 1.78
C ILE A 93 -2.61 4.26 1.26
N VAL A 94 -3.69 3.79 0.66
CA VAL A 94 -4.70 4.65 0.03
C VAL A 94 -6.12 4.26 0.48
N PRO A 95 -7.10 5.18 0.41
CA PRO A 95 -8.50 4.84 0.61
C PRO A 95 -8.96 3.84 -0.46
N PRO A 96 -9.96 2.98 -0.14
CA PRO A 96 -10.59 2.11 -1.13
C PRO A 96 -11.10 2.92 -2.31
N GLN A 97 -10.79 2.48 -3.53
CA GLN A 97 -11.17 3.17 -4.77
C GLN A 97 -11.02 2.27 -5.98
N THR A 98 -11.69 2.60 -7.08
CA THR A 98 -11.40 2.00 -8.38
C THR A 98 -10.24 2.78 -9.01
N ALA A 99 -9.14 2.09 -9.30
CA ALA A 99 -8.01 2.66 -10.01
C ALA A 99 -8.42 3.01 -11.44
N SER A 100 -8.12 4.22 -11.89
CA SER A 100 -8.37 4.62 -13.28
C SER A 100 -7.48 3.84 -14.25
N ALA A 101 -7.76 3.95 -15.56
CA ALA A 101 -6.88 3.39 -16.58
C ALA A 101 -5.50 4.06 -16.60
N ASP A 102 -5.37 5.23 -15.99
CA ASP A 102 -4.17 6.08 -16.03
C ASP A 102 -3.38 6.04 -14.70
N VAL A 103 -3.29 4.87 -14.08
CA VAL A 103 -2.39 4.64 -12.94
C VAL A 103 -1.04 4.21 -13.47
N PHE A 104 -0.01 5.03 -13.18
CA PHE A 104 1.35 4.81 -13.62
C PHE A 104 2.32 4.75 -12.45
N LEU A 105 3.26 3.81 -12.53
CA LEU A 105 4.50 3.87 -11.76
C LEU A 105 5.53 4.64 -12.59
N THR A 106 6.18 5.64 -11.99
CA THR A 106 7.26 6.38 -12.61
C THR A 106 8.51 6.31 -11.74
N ILE A 107 9.67 6.16 -12.37
CA ILE A 107 10.98 6.14 -11.72
C ILE A 107 11.87 7.13 -12.45
N ALA A 108 12.54 8.02 -11.72
CA ALA A 108 13.55 8.89 -12.30
C ALA A 108 14.74 8.06 -12.81
N SER A 109 15.13 8.30 -14.05
CA SER A 109 16.30 7.68 -14.68
C SER A 109 17.22 8.79 -15.19
N GLY A 110 18.19 9.17 -14.36
CA GLY A 110 19.03 10.35 -14.61
C GLY A 110 18.31 11.67 -14.33
N SER A 111 18.91 12.78 -14.76
CA SER A 111 18.41 14.13 -14.44
C SER A 111 17.13 14.53 -15.16
N ASP A 112 16.84 13.98 -16.34
CA ASP A 112 15.78 14.47 -17.22
C ASP A 112 14.88 13.39 -17.85
N SER A 113 15.08 12.11 -17.51
CA SER A 113 14.30 11.00 -18.05
C SER A 113 13.57 10.22 -16.95
N TYR A 114 12.35 9.80 -17.27
CA TYR A 114 11.56 8.94 -16.39
C TYR A 114 11.18 7.68 -17.13
N LEU A 115 11.41 6.55 -16.47
CA LEU A 115 10.78 5.29 -16.87
C LEU A 115 9.38 5.25 -16.31
N SER A 116 8.42 4.77 -17.08
CA SER A 116 7.04 4.64 -16.61
C SER A 116 6.39 3.35 -17.08
N ALA A 117 5.58 2.75 -16.22
CA ALA A 117 4.76 1.60 -16.56
C ALA A 117 3.34 1.79 -16.02
N ARG A 118 2.35 1.38 -16.80
CA ARG A 118 0.96 1.36 -16.36
C ARG A 118 0.75 0.15 -15.45
N ILE A 119 0.21 0.41 -14.25
CA ILE A 119 -0.05 -0.62 -13.25
C ILE A 119 -1.46 -0.47 -12.67
N LEU A 120 -2.02 -1.54 -12.11
CA LEU A 120 -3.32 -1.53 -11.41
C LEU A 120 -4.50 -0.98 -12.22
N SER A 121 -4.37 -0.85 -13.54
CA SER A 121 -5.37 -0.25 -14.43
C SER A 121 -6.74 -0.92 -14.28
N GLY A 122 -7.77 -0.14 -13.94
CA GLY A 122 -9.14 -0.63 -13.76
C GLY A 122 -9.36 -1.56 -12.57
N LYS A 123 -8.36 -1.76 -11.70
CA LYS A 123 -8.50 -2.62 -10.51
C LYS A 123 -9.33 -1.93 -9.44
N GLU A 124 -10.20 -2.71 -8.81
CA GLU A 124 -10.87 -2.28 -7.59
C GLU A 124 -9.94 -2.49 -6.39
N LEU A 125 -9.52 -1.38 -5.79
CA LEU A 125 -8.67 -1.35 -4.59
C LEU A 125 -9.57 -1.39 -3.36
N THR A 126 -9.73 -2.57 -2.77
CA THR A 126 -10.66 -2.84 -1.67
C THR A 126 -9.99 -2.67 -0.31
N ALA A 127 -10.76 -2.21 0.68
CA ALA A 127 -10.33 -2.15 2.08
C ALA A 127 -9.84 -3.52 2.59
N GLY A 128 -8.79 -3.52 3.40
CA GLY A 128 -8.24 -4.74 3.99
C GLY A 128 -7.55 -5.67 3.00
N LYS A 129 -7.25 -5.19 1.79
CA LYS A 129 -6.47 -5.93 0.79
C LYS A 129 -5.10 -5.30 0.57
N CYS A 130 -4.14 -6.15 0.27
CA CYS A 130 -2.79 -5.80 -0.14
C CYS A 130 -2.60 -6.17 -1.60
N TYR A 131 -2.22 -5.20 -2.42
CA TYR A 131 -1.95 -5.36 -3.86
C TYR A 131 -0.44 -5.28 -4.06
N THR A 132 0.17 -6.40 -4.44
CA THR A 132 1.61 -6.46 -4.72
C THR A 132 1.82 -6.47 -6.23
N VAL A 133 2.61 -5.52 -6.73
CA VAL A 133 2.98 -5.43 -8.14
C VAL A 133 4.49 -5.55 -8.24
N THR A 134 4.96 -6.54 -9.00
CA THR A 134 6.39 -6.74 -9.27
C THR A 134 6.74 -6.13 -10.63
N VAL A 135 7.77 -5.31 -10.65
CA VAL A 135 8.22 -4.58 -11.82
C VAL A 135 9.73 -4.76 -11.99
N THR A 136 10.15 -5.24 -13.14
CA THR A 136 11.55 -5.31 -13.51
C THR A 136 12.00 -4.01 -14.18
N VAL A 137 13.05 -3.43 -13.63
CA VAL A 137 13.66 -2.20 -14.11
C VAL A 137 14.75 -2.54 -15.12
N LYS A 138 14.58 -2.07 -16.34
CA LYS A 138 15.58 -2.11 -17.40
C LYS A 138 16.01 -0.69 -17.75
N LYS A 139 17.14 -0.56 -18.43
CA LYS A 139 17.73 0.73 -18.77
C LYS A 139 16.77 1.72 -19.47
N LEU A 140 15.85 1.21 -20.28
CA LEU A 140 14.96 2.03 -21.12
C LEU A 140 13.47 1.75 -20.89
N GLU A 141 13.11 0.79 -20.00
CA GLU A 141 11.72 0.40 -19.79
C GLU A 141 11.47 -0.17 -18.39
N LEU A 142 10.21 -0.14 -17.96
CA LEU A 142 9.70 -0.88 -16.81
C LEU A 142 8.80 -2.02 -17.31
N VAL A 143 9.08 -3.25 -16.87
CA VAL A 143 8.30 -4.42 -17.23
C VAL A 143 7.51 -4.91 -16.03
N VAL A 144 6.19 -4.86 -16.12
CA VAL A 144 5.31 -5.41 -15.07
C VAL A 144 5.26 -6.93 -15.22
N GLU A 145 5.78 -7.66 -14.22
CA GLU A 145 5.85 -9.13 -14.25
C GLU A 145 4.59 -9.78 -13.66
N SER A 146 4.13 -9.28 -12.51
CA SER A 146 3.00 -9.87 -11.81
C SER A 146 2.24 -8.82 -10.98
N SER A 147 0.98 -9.13 -10.69
CA SER A 147 0.20 -8.42 -9.69
C SER A 147 -0.62 -9.42 -8.87
N ASP A 148 -0.39 -9.47 -7.58
CA ASP A 148 -1.06 -10.35 -6.64
C ASP A 148 -1.95 -9.57 -5.67
N ILE A 149 -3.03 -10.20 -5.22
CA ILE A 149 -3.96 -9.61 -4.27
C ILE A 149 -4.09 -10.57 -3.08
N THR A 150 -3.70 -10.11 -1.91
CA THR A 150 -3.80 -10.88 -0.68
C THR A 150 -4.61 -10.13 0.37
N PRO A 151 -5.22 -10.83 1.35
CA PRO A 151 -5.73 -10.16 2.53
C PRO A 151 -4.62 -9.38 3.23
N TRP A 152 -4.89 -8.17 3.64
CA TRP A 152 -3.99 -7.46 4.54
C TRP A 152 -4.22 -8.01 5.94
N THR A 153 -3.36 -8.90 6.36
CA THR A 153 -3.48 -9.62 7.64
C THR A 153 -3.37 -8.62 8.79
N PRO A 154 -4.36 -8.56 9.71
CA PRO A 154 -4.23 -7.77 10.91
C PRO A 154 -3.08 -8.33 11.75
N GLU A 155 -2.16 -7.48 12.20
CA GLU A 155 -1.21 -7.88 13.23
C GLU A 155 -1.95 -8.00 14.55
N ASN A 156 -1.70 -9.11 15.28
CA ASN A 156 -2.19 -9.28 16.63
C ASN A 156 -1.43 -8.30 17.53
N GLY A 157 -2.08 -7.24 17.96
CA GLY A 157 -1.49 -6.18 18.81
C GLY A 157 -1.10 -6.62 20.21
N GLY A 158 -0.99 -7.95 20.47
CA GLY A 158 -0.69 -8.50 21.78
C GLY A 158 -1.85 -8.32 22.78
N ASN A 159 -1.88 -9.15 23.79
CA ASN A 159 -2.74 -8.94 24.96
C ASN A 159 -2.08 -7.87 25.85
N SER A 160 -2.67 -6.70 25.92
CA SER A 160 -2.33 -5.73 26.97
C SER A 160 -3.34 -5.89 28.12
N ASP A 161 -2.90 -6.40 29.25
CA ASP A 161 -3.67 -6.36 30.48
C ASP A 161 -3.76 -4.91 30.94
N ALA A 162 -4.96 -4.33 30.86
CA ALA A 162 -5.23 -3.03 31.50
C ALA A 162 -5.32 -3.25 33.00
N ILE A 163 -4.26 -2.87 33.72
CA ILE A 163 -4.28 -2.83 35.20
C ILE A 163 -5.00 -1.53 35.59
N LEU A 164 -6.19 -1.67 36.13
CA LEU A 164 -6.87 -0.57 36.84
C LEU A 164 -6.14 -0.32 38.17
N GLN A 165 -5.53 0.86 38.31
CA GLN A 165 -5.08 1.38 39.59
C GLN A 165 -6.25 1.98 40.37
#